data_b6995ce34967636b49bdf163df18974b
#
_entry.id   b6995ce34967636b49bdf163df18974b
#
_cell.length_a   1.000
_cell.length_b   1.000
_cell.length_c   1.000
_cell.angle_alpha   90.00
_cell.angle_beta   90.00
_cell.angle_gamma   90.00
#
_symmetry.space_group_name_H-M   'P 1'
#
loop_
_entity.id
_entity.type
_entity.pdbx_description
1 polymer ?
#
loop_
_entity_poly.entity_id
_entity_poly.type
_entity_poly.pdbx_seq_one_letter_code
_entity_poly.pdbx_strand_id
1 'polypeptide(L)'
;MSYLELEDVHVRYGKAHALKGISLSVERGEIYGVIGPNGAGKTTMLNAIAGFVEYEGDIGYDGVDLATVSPQQIVQNGLVYCTEDRDLFPFFSVHDNLLMGAQFRDDRDAVQEDLDMVYDLFPRLDERRTQEAETMSGGEQQMLAIGRALMSDPDMLMLDEPTIGLAPVIIQDISDAIETLQEEGLTILLAEQNSTFALRHAERLSLIETGEIELAGTSEEFHDNEYVREAYVGVH
;
A
#
# COMPACT_ATOMS: atom_id res chain seq x y z
N MET A 1 -3.52 -7.09 19.83
CA MET A 1 -2.11 -6.65 19.75
C MET A 1 -1.96 -6.06 18.36
N SER A 2 -1.45 -4.85 18.26
CA SER A 2 -1.19 -4.21 16.96
C SER A 2 -0.32 -5.09 16.08
N TYR A 3 -0.62 -5.13 14.79
CA TYR A 3 0.12 -5.93 13.81
C TYR A 3 1.28 -5.13 13.24
N LEU A 4 1.04 -3.84 12.93
CA LEU A 4 2.05 -2.84 12.66
C LEU A 4 1.91 -1.71 13.68
N GLU A 5 3.00 -1.24 14.26
CA GLU A 5 3.00 -0.16 15.25
C GLU A 5 4.14 0.81 14.96
N LEU A 6 3.81 2.08 14.89
CA LEU A 6 4.75 3.19 14.79
C LEU A 6 4.65 4.01 16.07
N GLU A 7 5.79 4.26 16.73
CA GLU A 7 5.88 5.10 17.93
C GLU A 7 6.89 6.22 17.73
N ASP A 8 6.41 7.47 17.76
CA ASP A 8 7.21 8.70 17.68
C ASP A 8 8.20 8.71 16.51
N VAL A 9 7.75 8.31 15.32
CA VAL A 9 8.60 8.13 14.13
C VAL A 9 8.92 9.48 13.48
N HIS A 10 10.21 9.79 13.38
CA HIS A 10 10.73 10.98 12.74
C HIS A 10 11.63 10.62 11.55
N VAL A 11 11.47 11.33 10.44
CA VAL A 11 12.31 11.19 9.25
C VAL A 11 12.82 12.57 8.80
N ARG A 12 14.11 12.64 8.47
CA ARG A 12 14.75 13.88 8.00
C ARG A 12 15.50 13.66 6.69
N TYR A 13 15.26 14.53 5.73
CA TYR A 13 16.06 14.64 4.50
C TYR A 13 16.93 15.91 4.59
N GLY A 14 18.14 15.77 5.08
CA GLY A 14 19.02 16.89 5.33
C GLY A 14 18.42 17.87 6.38
N LYS A 15 17.97 19.05 5.93
CA LYS A 15 17.32 20.02 6.81
C LYS A 15 15.79 19.91 6.85
N ALA A 16 15.20 19.19 5.91
CA ALA A 16 13.75 19.00 5.85
C ALA A 16 13.33 17.90 6.84
N HIS A 17 12.40 18.21 7.74
CA HIS A 17 11.79 17.27 8.67
C HIS A 17 10.50 16.76 8.04
N ALA A 18 10.57 15.60 7.42
CA ALA A 18 9.49 15.04 6.62
C ALA A 18 8.42 14.34 7.48
N LEU A 19 8.84 13.64 8.55
CA LEU A 19 7.93 13.11 9.58
C LEU A 19 8.34 13.64 10.95
N LYS A 20 7.38 14.02 11.78
CA LYS A 20 7.59 14.77 13.03
C LYS A 20 6.88 14.10 14.21
N GLY A 21 7.21 12.83 14.46
CA GLY A 21 6.63 12.06 15.57
C GLY A 21 5.32 11.37 15.20
N ILE A 22 5.33 10.64 14.06
CA ILE A 22 4.17 9.84 13.63
C ILE A 22 4.01 8.64 14.57
N SER A 23 2.80 8.50 15.14
CA SER A 23 2.41 7.33 15.92
C SER A 23 1.06 6.81 15.43
N LEU A 24 1.02 5.54 15.01
CA LEU A 24 -0.21 4.84 14.61
C LEU A 24 -0.08 3.34 14.83
N SER A 25 -1.20 2.64 14.82
CA SER A 25 -1.23 1.19 14.90
C SER A 25 -2.23 0.61 13.92
N VAL A 26 -1.86 -0.51 13.28
CA VAL A 26 -2.70 -1.27 12.36
C VAL A 26 -2.97 -2.64 12.98
N GLU A 27 -4.21 -3.07 12.98
CA GLU A 27 -4.61 -4.40 13.45
C GLU A 27 -4.51 -5.42 12.30
N ARG A 28 -4.41 -6.72 12.63
CA ARG A 28 -4.37 -7.76 11.60
C ARG A 28 -5.72 -7.89 10.89
N GLY A 29 -5.72 -7.91 9.56
CA GLY A 29 -6.90 -8.09 8.72
C GLY A 29 -7.71 -6.81 8.50
N GLU A 30 -7.27 -5.64 9.04
CA GLU A 30 -7.93 -4.37 8.74
C GLU A 30 -7.35 -3.67 7.50
N ILE A 31 -8.16 -2.83 6.87
CA ILE A 31 -7.68 -1.79 5.96
C ILE A 31 -7.53 -0.50 6.77
N TYR A 32 -6.29 -0.05 6.93
CA TYR A 32 -5.97 1.21 7.58
C TYR A 32 -5.62 2.27 6.53
N GLY A 33 -6.34 3.39 6.55
CA GLY A 33 -6.13 4.49 5.61
C GLY A 33 -5.17 5.56 6.16
N VAL A 34 -4.29 6.07 5.31
CA VAL A 34 -3.50 7.28 5.59
C VAL A 34 -3.77 8.28 4.50
N ILE A 35 -4.52 9.32 4.82
CA ILE A 35 -4.89 10.36 3.85
C ILE A 35 -4.11 11.65 4.11
N GLY A 36 -3.96 12.45 3.07
CA GLY A 36 -3.31 13.76 3.15
C GLY A 36 -2.87 14.27 1.79
N PRO A 37 -2.54 15.57 1.68
CA PRO A 37 -2.10 16.17 0.42
C PRO A 37 -0.73 15.63 -0.03
N ASN A 38 -0.36 15.93 -1.29
CA ASN A 38 0.98 15.62 -1.79
C ASN A 38 2.04 16.35 -0.95
N GLY A 39 3.10 15.62 -0.59
CA GLY A 39 4.16 16.12 0.28
C GLY A 39 3.82 16.14 1.78
N ALA A 40 2.68 15.59 2.20
CA ALA A 40 2.31 15.49 3.61
C ALA A 40 3.20 14.53 4.42
N GLY A 41 3.87 13.57 3.75
CA GLY A 41 4.74 12.58 4.40
C GLY A 41 4.30 11.12 4.22
N LYS A 42 3.19 10.83 3.53
CA LYS A 42 2.65 9.47 3.33
C LYS A 42 3.70 8.50 2.78
N THR A 43 4.26 8.77 1.59
CA THR A 43 5.33 7.98 0.96
C THR A 43 6.57 7.87 1.85
N THR A 44 6.93 8.94 2.59
CA THR A 44 8.06 8.91 3.53
C THR A 44 7.80 7.93 4.67
N MET A 45 6.57 7.87 5.18
CA MET A 45 6.17 6.91 6.21
C MET A 45 6.24 5.47 5.69
N LEU A 46 5.69 5.21 4.50
CA LEU A 46 5.78 3.88 3.88
C LEU A 46 7.24 3.47 3.61
N ASN A 47 8.08 4.40 3.15
CA ASN A 47 9.52 4.17 2.97
C ASN A 47 10.26 3.87 4.29
N ALA A 48 9.86 4.49 5.40
CA ALA A 48 10.42 4.18 6.71
C ALA A 48 10.05 2.76 7.15
N ILE A 49 8.78 2.37 6.98
CA ILE A 49 8.29 1.01 7.29
C ILE A 49 8.99 -0.03 6.41
N ALA A 50 9.18 0.25 5.11
CA ALA A 50 9.87 -0.64 4.17
C ALA A 50 11.40 -0.70 4.37
N GLY A 51 11.96 0.10 5.28
CA GLY A 51 13.41 0.16 5.54
C GLY A 51 14.22 0.86 4.43
N PHE A 52 13.58 1.70 3.62
CA PHE A 52 14.25 2.45 2.53
C PHE A 52 14.85 3.78 2.98
N VAL A 53 14.44 4.29 4.15
CA VAL A 53 14.95 5.51 4.75
C VAL A 53 15.24 5.31 6.24
N GLU A 54 16.27 6.00 6.75
CA GLU A 54 16.56 6.01 8.18
C GLU A 54 15.52 6.84 8.93
N TYR A 55 15.17 6.41 10.14
CA TYR A 55 14.21 7.07 11.02
C TYR A 55 14.69 7.06 12.47
N GLU A 56 14.14 7.96 13.28
CA GLU A 56 14.21 7.95 14.74
C GLU A 56 12.84 7.52 15.27
N GLY A 57 12.76 6.91 16.46
CA GLY A 57 11.53 6.30 17.01
C GLY A 57 11.51 4.79 16.77
N ASP A 58 10.35 4.17 16.97
CA ASP A 58 10.22 2.71 16.90
C ASP A 58 9.18 2.30 15.86
N ILE A 59 9.50 1.27 15.05
CA ILE A 59 8.57 0.62 14.12
C ILE A 59 8.61 -0.89 14.35
N GLY A 60 7.49 -1.45 14.81
CA GLY A 60 7.31 -2.87 15.05
C GLY A 60 6.31 -3.49 14.07
N TYR A 61 6.62 -4.65 13.53
CA TYR A 61 5.73 -5.44 12.67
C TYR A 61 5.72 -6.90 13.12
N ASP A 62 4.56 -7.44 13.47
CA ASP A 62 4.35 -8.81 13.98
C ASP A 62 5.34 -9.22 15.09
N GLY A 63 5.66 -8.26 15.98
CA GLY A 63 6.62 -8.44 17.07
C GLY A 63 8.08 -8.33 16.69
N VAL A 64 8.40 -7.98 15.44
CA VAL A 64 9.75 -7.73 14.94
C VAL A 64 10.03 -6.22 14.90
N ASP A 65 11.12 -5.77 15.50
CA ASP A 65 11.62 -4.40 15.36
C ASP A 65 12.25 -4.23 13.97
N LEU A 66 11.63 -3.39 13.12
CA LEU A 66 12.06 -3.19 11.73
C LEU A 66 13.42 -2.49 11.60
N ALA A 67 13.89 -1.79 12.64
CA ALA A 67 15.24 -1.22 12.64
C ALA A 67 16.35 -2.30 12.65
N THR A 68 16.03 -3.54 13.02
CA THR A 68 16.98 -4.65 13.15
C THR A 68 17.07 -5.55 11.93
N VAL A 69 16.22 -5.35 10.93
CA VAL A 69 16.10 -6.21 9.75
C VAL A 69 16.29 -5.43 8.45
N SER A 70 16.76 -6.12 7.41
CA SER A 70 16.93 -5.51 6.08
C SER A 70 15.59 -5.45 5.33
N PRO A 71 15.44 -4.58 4.29
CA PRO A 71 14.26 -4.53 3.45
C PRO A 71 13.86 -5.90 2.85
N GLN A 72 14.86 -6.71 2.47
CA GLN A 72 14.60 -8.08 2.00
C GLN A 72 13.95 -8.95 3.08
N GLN A 73 14.41 -8.84 4.33
CA GLN A 73 13.84 -9.59 5.46
C GLN A 73 12.43 -9.09 5.82
N ILE A 74 12.16 -7.78 5.66
CA ILE A 74 10.81 -7.21 5.82
C ILE A 74 9.84 -7.89 4.85
N VAL A 75 10.20 -7.99 3.57
CA VAL A 75 9.38 -8.70 2.56
C VAL A 75 9.23 -10.18 2.92
N GLN A 76 10.30 -10.86 3.33
CA GLN A 76 10.26 -12.28 3.74
C GLN A 76 9.43 -12.52 5.01
N ASN A 77 9.22 -11.49 5.83
CA ASN A 77 8.31 -11.52 6.97
C ASN A 77 6.86 -11.18 6.60
N GLY A 78 6.54 -11.10 5.31
CA GLY A 78 5.18 -10.90 4.81
C GLY A 78 4.72 -9.45 4.70
N LEU A 79 5.59 -8.43 4.92
CA LEU A 79 5.24 -7.04 4.71
C LEU A 79 5.74 -6.56 3.35
N VAL A 80 4.82 -6.30 2.42
CA VAL A 80 5.15 -5.96 1.02
C VAL A 80 4.67 -4.56 0.68
N TYR A 81 5.49 -3.81 -0.06
CA TYR A 81 5.23 -2.43 -0.44
C TYR A 81 5.07 -2.29 -1.96
N CYS A 82 3.90 -1.84 -2.39
CA CYS A 82 3.62 -1.42 -3.76
C CYS A 82 3.74 0.12 -3.83
N THR A 83 4.81 0.59 -4.47
CA THR A 83 5.18 1.99 -4.60
C THR A 83 4.30 2.75 -5.59
N GLU A 84 4.19 4.08 -5.46
CA GLU A 84 3.50 4.96 -6.41
C GLU A 84 4.06 4.83 -7.84
N ASP A 85 5.40 4.69 -7.99
CA ASP A 85 6.09 4.56 -9.28
C ASP A 85 5.93 3.18 -9.93
N ARG A 86 5.29 2.21 -9.24
CA ARG A 86 5.03 0.83 -9.69
C ARG A 86 6.28 -0.03 -9.82
N ASP A 87 7.44 0.53 -10.14
CA ASP A 87 8.76 -0.13 -10.26
C ASP A 87 8.74 -1.44 -11.07
N LEU A 88 7.98 -1.47 -12.18
CA LEU A 88 7.88 -2.62 -13.06
C LEU A 88 9.18 -2.84 -13.86
N PHE A 89 9.42 -4.08 -14.27
CA PHE A 89 10.45 -4.42 -15.24
C PHE A 89 9.90 -4.16 -16.65
N PRO A 90 10.27 -3.05 -17.31
CA PRO A 90 9.55 -2.54 -18.47
C PRO A 90 9.57 -3.48 -19.67
N PHE A 91 10.70 -4.20 -19.89
CA PHE A 91 10.89 -5.12 -21.00
C PHE A 91 10.51 -6.57 -20.69
N PHE A 92 10.02 -6.83 -19.46
CA PHE A 92 9.49 -8.13 -19.09
C PHE A 92 8.00 -8.19 -19.46
N SER A 93 7.55 -9.41 -19.79
CA SER A 93 6.12 -9.64 -19.98
C SER A 93 5.33 -9.45 -18.67
N VAL A 94 4.01 -9.33 -18.77
CA VAL A 94 3.11 -9.38 -17.62
C VAL A 94 3.42 -10.60 -16.75
N HIS A 95 3.46 -11.78 -17.37
CA HIS A 95 3.73 -13.04 -16.67
C HIS A 95 5.09 -13.03 -15.96
N ASP A 96 6.16 -12.58 -16.64
CA ASP A 96 7.49 -12.53 -16.04
C ASP A 96 7.57 -11.50 -14.90
N ASN A 97 6.89 -10.34 -15.03
CA ASN A 97 6.78 -9.37 -13.93
C ASN A 97 6.11 -9.98 -12.70
N LEU A 98 5.01 -10.73 -12.87
CA LEU A 98 4.35 -11.41 -11.77
C LEU A 98 5.29 -12.42 -11.11
N LEU A 99 5.96 -13.27 -11.86
CA LEU A 99 6.90 -14.26 -11.33
C LEU A 99 8.09 -13.63 -10.58
N MET A 100 8.50 -12.40 -10.93
CA MET A 100 9.53 -11.69 -10.16
C MET A 100 9.08 -11.38 -8.73
N GLY A 101 7.78 -11.24 -8.46
CA GLY A 101 7.25 -11.11 -7.10
C GLY A 101 7.50 -12.35 -6.23
N ALA A 102 7.49 -13.53 -6.84
CA ALA A 102 7.73 -14.82 -6.16
C ALA A 102 9.21 -15.24 -6.09
N GLN A 103 10.18 -14.36 -6.44
CA GLN A 103 11.59 -14.73 -6.60
C GLN A 103 12.26 -15.32 -5.33
N PHE A 104 11.69 -15.07 -4.16
CA PHE A 104 12.22 -15.58 -2.87
C PHE A 104 11.43 -16.78 -2.35
N ARG A 105 10.51 -17.34 -3.14
CA ARG A 105 9.65 -18.46 -2.78
C ARG A 105 10.13 -19.75 -3.45
N ASP A 106 10.07 -20.85 -2.72
CA ASP A 106 10.46 -22.19 -3.20
C ASP A 106 9.25 -23.12 -3.43
N ASP A 107 8.06 -22.69 -3.01
CA ASP A 107 6.78 -23.42 -3.03
C ASP A 107 6.04 -23.29 -4.36
N ARG A 108 6.57 -23.92 -5.40
CA ARG A 108 6.11 -23.75 -6.80
C ARG A 108 4.61 -23.97 -7.03
N ASP A 109 4.00 -24.91 -6.28
CA ASP A 109 2.57 -25.21 -6.43
C ASP A 109 1.73 -24.05 -5.90
N ALA A 110 2.07 -23.47 -4.73
CA ALA A 110 1.42 -22.30 -4.19
C ALA A 110 1.67 -21.03 -5.04
N VAL A 111 2.88 -20.87 -5.60
CA VAL A 111 3.16 -19.76 -6.56
C VAL A 111 2.24 -19.87 -7.79
N GLN A 112 1.90 -21.07 -8.26
CA GLN A 112 0.96 -21.22 -9.36
C GLN A 112 -0.48 -20.90 -8.95
N GLU A 113 -0.89 -21.27 -7.74
CA GLU A 113 -2.21 -20.92 -7.18
C GLU A 113 -2.35 -19.40 -7.04
N ASP A 114 -1.33 -18.72 -6.53
CA ASP A 114 -1.32 -17.25 -6.41
C ASP A 114 -1.33 -16.55 -7.77
N LEU A 115 -0.63 -17.12 -8.76
CA LEU A 115 -0.65 -16.59 -10.12
C LEU A 115 -2.06 -16.67 -10.73
N ASP A 116 -2.75 -17.78 -10.52
CA ASP A 116 -4.13 -17.97 -10.98
C ASP A 116 -5.08 -17.01 -10.23
N MET A 117 -4.90 -16.83 -8.91
CA MET A 117 -5.63 -15.84 -8.10
C MET A 117 -5.42 -14.42 -8.62
N VAL A 118 -4.18 -14.01 -8.93
CA VAL A 118 -3.91 -12.68 -9.50
C VAL A 118 -4.58 -12.48 -10.85
N TYR A 119 -4.64 -13.52 -11.70
CA TYR A 119 -5.33 -13.42 -12.97
C TYR A 119 -6.87 -13.38 -12.81
N ASP A 120 -7.41 -14.04 -11.80
CA ASP A 120 -8.84 -13.94 -11.45
C ASP A 120 -9.18 -12.55 -10.91
N LEU A 121 -8.34 -11.94 -10.08
CA LEU A 121 -8.49 -10.57 -9.59
C LEU A 121 -8.37 -9.53 -10.72
N PHE A 122 -7.46 -9.77 -11.67
CA PHE A 122 -7.17 -8.86 -12.78
C PHE A 122 -7.23 -9.54 -14.14
N PRO A 123 -8.42 -9.85 -14.69
CA PRO A 123 -8.57 -10.59 -15.95
C PRO A 123 -7.87 -9.93 -17.15
N ARG A 124 -7.66 -8.59 -17.10
CA ARG A 124 -6.90 -7.86 -18.11
C ARG A 124 -5.44 -8.28 -18.19
N LEU A 125 -4.84 -8.69 -17.06
CA LEU A 125 -3.47 -9.21 -17.03
C LEU A 125 -3.41 -10.59 -17.67
N ASP A 126 -4.42 -11.43 -17.43
CA ASP A 126 -4.55 -12.76 -18.04
C ASP A 126 -4.62 -12.69 -19.57
N GLU A 127 -5.43 -11.78 -20.11
CA GLU A 127 -5.53 -11.54 -21.56
C GLU A 127 -4.20 -11.10 -22.21
N ARG A 128 -3.25 -10.57 -21.41
CA ARG A 128 -2.01 -9.92 -21.86
C ARG A 128 -0.74 -10.54 -21.30
N ARG A 129 -0.76 -11.81 -20.91
CA ARG A 129 0.35 -12.50 -20.23
C ARG A 129 1.72 -12.30 -20.90
N THR A 130 1.74 -12.23 -22.24
CA THR A 130 2.98 -12.11 -23.04
C THR A 130 3.31 -10.67 -23.46
N GLN A 131 2.48 -9.69 -23.07
CA GLN A 131 2.70 -8.28 -23.41
C GLN A 131 3.79 -7.68 -22.52
N GLU A 132 4.70 -6.89 -23.09
CA GLU A 132 5.72 -6.15 -22.33
C GLU A 132 5.08 -5.04 -21.49
N ALA A 133 5.49 -4.92 -20.24
CA ALA A 133 4.90 -4.01 -19.26
C ALA A 133 4.94 -2.54 -19.71
N GLU A 134 6.00 -2.10 -20.38
CA GLU A 134 6.11 -0.70 -20.88
C GLU A 134 5.05 -0.34 -21.92
N THR A 135 4.47 -1.32 -22.60
CA THR A 135 3.46 -1.12 -23.64
C THR A 135 2.02 -1.08 -23.11
N MET A 136 1.85 -1.31 -21.80
CA MET A 136 0.56 -1.31 -21.14
C MET A 136 0.10 0.11 -20.78
N SER A 137 -1.21 0.30 -20.63
CA SER A 137 -1.74 1.53 -20.06
C SER A 137 -1.33 1.70 -18.59
N GLY A 138 -1.33 2.96 -18.09
CA GLY A 138 -0.97 3.22 -16.70
C GLY A 138 -1.83 2.45 -15.69
N GLY A 139 -3.11 2.22 -15.99
CA GLY A 139 -3.99 1.43 -15.13
C GLY A 139 -3.66 -0.06 -15.15
N GLU A 140 -3.35 -0.63 -16.31
CA GLU A 140 -2.90 -2.02 -16.41
C GLU A 140 -1.54 -2.23 -15.73
N GLN A 141 -0.65 -1.24 -15.82
CA GLN A 141 0.61 -1.25 -15.06
C GLN A 141 0.38 -1.21 -13.55
N GLN A 142 -0.62 -0.48 -13.08
CA GLN A 142 -0.98 -0.46 -11.65
C GLN A 142 -1.50 -1.81 -11.17
N MET A 143 -2.40 -2.44 -11.93
CA MET A 143 -2.86 -3.80 -11.65
C MET A 143 -1.68 -4.79 -11.61
N LEU A 144 -0.74 -4.67 -12.56
CA LEU A 144 0.45 -5.51 -12.62
C LEU A 144 1.37 -5.30 -11.41
N ALA A 145 1.54 -4.06 -10.94
CA ALA A 145 2.34 -3.76 -9.74
C ALA A 145 1.72 -4.37 -8.47
N ILE A 146 0.40 -4.24 -8.31
CA ILE A 146 -0.34 -4.87 -7.20
C ILE A 146 -0.26 -6.40 -7.32
N GLY A 147 -0.53 -6.96 -8.49
CA GLY A 147 -0.44 -8.40 -8.73
C GLY A 147 0.97 -8.95 -8.42
N ARG A 148 2.03 -8.26 -8.84
CA ARG A 148 3.40 -8.65 -8.51
C ARG A 148 3.69 -8.61 -7.01
N ALA A 149 3.13 -7.64 -6.29
CA ALA A 149 3.25 -7.58 -4.83
C ALA A 149 2.56 -8.79 -4.17
N LEU A 150 1.38 -9.18 -4.65
CA LEU A 150 0.64 -10.35 -4.16
C LEU A 150 1.39 -11.67 -4.38
N MET A 151 2.17 -11.80 -5.46
CA MET A 151 3.00 -12.99 -5.71
C MET A 151 4.06 -13.25 -4.64
N SER A 152 4.36 -12.28 -3.77
CA SER A 152 5.22 -12.47 -2.60
C SER A 152 4.54 -13.18 -1.43
N ASP A 153 3.23 -13.50 -1.54
CA ASP A 153 2.38 -14.07 -0.48
C ASP A 153 2.40 -13.18 0.79
N PRO A 154 1.92 -11.92 0.69
CA PRO A 154 2.00 -10.98 1.80
C PRO A 154 0.97 -11.27 2.89
N ASP A 155 1.37 -11.11 4.15
CA ASP A 155 0.46 -10.98 5.29
C ASP A 155 -0.07 -9.53 5.45
N MET A 156 0.72 -8.56 4.96
CA MET A 156 0.37 -7.14 4.93
C MET A 156 0.86 -6.48 3.64
N LEU A 157 -0.05 -5.77 2.98
CA LEU A 157 0.23 -5.03 1.75
C LEU A 157 0.14 -3.52 2.00
N MET A 158 1.22 -2.79 1.71
CA MET A 158 1.23 -1.34 1.70
C MET A 158 1.03 -0.83 0.26
N LEU A 159 0.03 0.03 0.06
CA LEU A 159 -0.31 0.63 -1.23
C LEU A 159 -0.10 2.15 -1.17
N ASP A 160 0.75 2.68 -2.04
CA ASP A 160 1.01 4.12 -2.15
C ASP A 160 0.32 4.71 -3.38
N GLU A 161 -0.70 5.55 -3.15
CA GLU A 161 -1.48 6.24 -4.17
C GLU A 161 -1.98 5.31 -5.31
N PRO A 162 -2.58 4.14 -4.99
CA PRO A 162 -2.93 3.15 -6.01
C PRO A 162 -3.96 3.65 -7.05
N THR A 163 -4.63 4.78 -6.79
CA THR A 163 -5.66 5.32 -7.70
C THR A 163 -5.20 6.54 -8.50
N ILE A 164 -3.99 7.05 -8.26
CA ILE A 164 -3.52 8.31 -8.86
C ILE A 164 -3.49 8.27 -10.39
N GLY A 165 -4.15 9.24 -11.03
CA GLY A 165 -4.13 9.40 -12.48
C GLY A 165 -4.85 8.30 -13.27
N LEU A 166 -5.66 7.46 -12.63
CA LEU A 166 -6.35 6.35 -13.26
C LEU A 166 -7.77 6.70 -13.71
N ALA A 167 -8.23 6.00 -14.73
CA ALA A 167 -9.62 6.10 -15.19
C ALA A 167 -10.57 5.45 -14.17
N PRO A 168 -11.82 5.94 -14.03
CA PRO A 168 -12.78 5.44 -13.04
C PRO A 168 -13.03 3.92 -13.10
N VAL A 169 -13.02 3.33 -14.30
CA VAL A 169 -13.18 1.88 -14.46
C VAL A 169 -12.04 1.09 -13.85
N ILE A 170 -10.81 1.58 -13.95
CA ILE A 170 -9.63 0.94 -13.35
C ILE A 170 -9.64 1.10 -11.83
N ILE A 171 -10.06 2.27 -11.33
CA ILE A 171 -10.23 2.49 -9.90
C ILE A 171 -11.25 1.49 -9.33
N GLN A 172 -12.31 1.18 -10.07
CA GLN A 172 -13.28 0.16 -9.65
C GLN A 172 -12.68 -1.25 -9.65
N ASP A 173 -11.90 -1.63 -10.68
CA ASP A 173 -11.22 -2.92 -10.73
C ASP A 173 -10.26 -3.09 -9.52
N ILE A 174 -9.52 -2.03 -9.16
CA ILE A 174 -8.63 -2.03 -7.97
C ILE A 174 -9.45 -2.06 -6.67
N SER A 175 -10.56 -1.35 -6.60
CA SER A 175 -11.49 -1.34 -5.48
C SER A 175 -12.00 -2.76 -5.18
N ASP A 176 -12.48 -3.45 -6.21
CA ASP A 176 -13.02 -4.81 -6.10
C ASP A 176 -11.92 -5.80 -5.66
N ALA A 177 -10.71 -5.63 -6.15
CA ALA A 177 -9.57 -6.44 -5.73
C ALA A 177 -9.21 -6.21 -4.25
N ILE A 178 -9.16 -4.96 -3.78
CA ILE A 178 -8.88 -4.62 -2.37
C ILE A 178 -9.96 -5.22 -1.46
N GLU A 179 -11.24 -5.14 -1.82
CA GLU A 179 -12.35 -5.72 -1.07
C GLU A 179 -12.20 -7.26 -0.98
N THR A 180 -11.89 -7.92 -2.10
CA THR A 180 -11.68 -9.38 -2.14
C THR A 180 -10.51 -9.80 -1.24
N LEU A 181 -9.38 -9.11 -1.33
CA LEU A 181 -8.18 -9.42 -0.54
C LEU A 181 -8.41 -9.21 0.97
N GLN A 182 -9.16 -8.19 1.35
CA GLN A 182 -9.53 -7.94 2.74
C GLN A 182 -10.48 -9.03 3.27
N GLU A 183 -11.45 -9.48 2.47
CA GLU A 183 -12.33 -10.60 2.83
C GLU A 183 -11.55 -11.92 3.04
N GLU A 184 -10.42 -12.10 2.34
CA GLU A 184 -9.48 -13.21 2.52
C GLU A 184 -8.55 -13.03 3.75
N GLY A 185 -8.61 -11.87 4.41
CA GLY A 185 -7.90 -11.59 5.66
C GLY A 185 -6.56 -10.87 5.50
N LEU A 186 -6.24 -10.38 4.29
CA LEU A 186 -5.04 -9.57 4.06
C LEU A 186 -5.15 -8.24 4.82
N THR A 187 -4.08 -7.87 5.52
CA THR A 187 -3.96 -6.54 6.15
C THR A 187 -3.50 -5.54 5.10
N ILE A 188 -4.14 -4.36 5.02
CA ILE A 188 -3.77 -3.35 4.03
C ILE A 188 -3.52 -2.00 4.70
N LEU A 189 -2.35 -1.40 4.42
CA LEU A 189 -2.06 0.00 4.73
C LEU A 189 -2.16 0.81 3.44
N LEU A 190 -3.22 1.62 3.34
CA LEU A 190 -3.57 2.37 2.14
C LEU A 190 -3.22 3.85 2.30
N ALA A 191 -2.18 4.33 1.63
CA ALA A 191 -1.84 5.74 1.56
C ALA A 191 -2.47 6.37 0.32
N GLU A 192 -3.29 7.42 0.49
CA GLU A 192 -4.05 8.03 -0.60
C GLU A 192 -4.21 9.56 -0.43
N GLN A 193 -4.18 10.25 -1.55
CA GLN A 193 -4.70 11.63 -1.62
C GLN A 193 -6.21 11.63 -1.89
N ASN A 194 -6.71 10.62 -2.58
CA ASN A 194 -8.14 10.43 -2.84
C ASN A 194 -8.86 9.96 -1.57
N SER A 195 -9.24 10.91 -0.73
CA SER A 195 -9.91 10.61 0.53
C SER A 195 -11.22 9.84 0.37
N THR A 196 -11.97 10.07 -0.72
CA THR A 196 -13.20 9.32 -1.00
C THR A 196 -12.94 7.83 -1.20
N PHE A 197 -11.83 7.50 -1.88
CA PHE A 197 -11.42 6.10 -2.06
C PHE A 197 -10.99 5.49 -0.73
N ALA A 198 -10.13 6.19 0.03
CA ALA A 198 -9.69 5.70 1.33
C ALA A 198 -10.84 5.52 2.33
N LEU A 199 -11.77 6.50 2.42
CA LEU A 199 -12.94 6.43 3.30
C LEU A 199 -13.92 5.30 2.94
N ARG A 200 -13.95 4.88 1.67
CA ARG A 200 -14.79 3.77 1.23
C ARG A 200 -14.28 2.42 1.75
N HIS A 201 -12.96 2.25 1.82
CA HIS A 201 -12.34 0.94 2.08
C HIS A 201 -11.80 0.80 3.50
N ALA A 202 -11.23 1.88 4.06
CA ALA A 202 -10.57 1.82 5.35
C ALA A 202 -11.58 1.80 6.52
N GLU A 203 -11.29 0.98 7.52
CA GLU A 203 -12.04 0.93 8.78
C GLU A 203 -11.62 2.06 9.73
N ARG A 204 -10.31 2.33 9.75
CA ARG A 204 -9.69 3.41 10.51
C ARG A 204 -8.75 4.20 9.61
N LEU A 205 -8.62 5.50 9.91
CA LEU A 205 -7.78 6.40 9.12
C LEU A 205 -6.96 7.35 9.99
N SER A 206 -5.87 7.82 9.42
CA SER A 206 -5.13 9.00 9.88
C SER A 206 -5.05 10.04 8.77
N LEU A 207 -5.27 11.29 9.10
CA LEU A 207 -4.97 12.43 8.25
C LEU A 207 -3.58 12.94 8.60
N ILE A 208 -2.67 12.90 7.61
CA ILE A 208 -1.31 13.46 7.73
C ILE A 208 -1.25 14.79 6.99
N GLU A 209 -0.76 15.82 7.69
CA GLU A 209 -0.43 17.12 7.11
C GLU A 209 0.95 17.56 7.60
N THR A 210 1.79 18.03 6.68
CA THR A 210 3.13 18.56 6.98
C THR A 210 4.00 17.69 7.90
N GLY A 211 3.84 16.36 7.81
CA GLY A 211 4.61 15.37 8.56
C GLY A 211 4.07 15.04 9.95
N GLU A 212 2.87 15.47 10.29
CA GLU A 212 2.20 15.23 11.58
C GLU A 212 0.82 14.59 11.36
N ILE A 213 0.33 13.78 12.31
CA ILE A 213 -1.06 13.29 12.30
C ILE A 213 -1.94 14.35 12.93
N GLU A 214 -2.81 14.94 12.12
CA GLU A 214 -3.77 15.97 12.57
C GLU A 214 -5.05 15.36 13.13
N LEU A 215 -5.46 14.20 12.58
CA LEU A 215 -6.67 13.50 13.00
C LEU A 215 -6.45 11.99 12.82
N ALA A 216 -6.96 11.19 13.74
CA ALA A 216 -7.06 9.75 13.62
C ALA A 216 -8.39 9.27 14.20
N GLY A 217 -9.00 8.25 13.58
CA GLY A 217 -10.29 7.72 14.03
C GLY A 217 -10.85 6.68 13.06
N THR A 218 -12.10 6.30 13.28
CA THR A 218 -12.85 5.42 12.39
C THR A 218 -13.32 6.15 11.13
N SER A 219 -13.64 5.40 10.08
CA SER A 219 -14.20 5.95 8.84
C SER A 219 -15.48 6.77 9.12
N GLU A 220 -16.33 6.32 10.06
CA GLU A 220 -17.56 7.02 10.45
C GLU A 220 -17.23 8.40 11.08
N GLU A 221 -16.24 8.45 11.99
CA GLU A 221 -15.79 9.71 12.62
C GLU A 221 -15.21 10.68 11.58
N PHE A 222 -14.51 10.18 10.56
CA PHE A 222 -14.01 10.99 9.46
C PHE A 222 -15.14 11.53 8.57
N HIS A 223 -16.16 10.72 8.27
CA HIS A 223 -17.34 11.17 7.52
C HIS A 223 -18.11 12.28 8.22
N ASP A 224 -18.18 12.26 9.56
CA ASP A 224 -18.88 13.26 10.36
C ASP A 224 -18.02 14.52 10.65
N ASN A 225 -16.71 14.46 10.39
CA ASN A 225 -15.79 15.56 10.66
C ASN A 225 -15.94 16.67 9.61
N GLU A 226 -16.30 17.89 10.06
CA GLU A 226 -16.53 19.06 9.19
C GLU A 226 -15.25 19.45 8.41
N TYR A 227 -14.09 19.44 9.07
CA TYR A 227 -12.81 19.76 8.44
C TYR A 227 -12.47 18.79 7.29
N VAL A 228 -12.62 17.49 7.53
CA VAL A 228 -12.38 16.45 6.51
C VAL A 228 -13.34 16.60 5.34
N ARG A 229 -14.61 16.85 5.62
CA ARG A 229 -15.64 17.04 4.58
C ARG A 229 -15.37 18.27 3.70
N GLU A 230 -15.00 19.39 4.29
CA GLU A 230 -14.73 20.63 3.55
C GLU A 230 -13.40 20.56 2.77
N ALA A 231 -12.34 20.04 3.39
CA ALA A 231 -11.00 20.06 2.81
C ALA A 231 -10.72 18.87 1.85
N TYR A 232 -11.33 17.70 2.10
CA TYR A 232 -10.92 16.45 1.44
C TYR A 232 -12.06 15.69 0.74
N VAL A 233 -13.32 15.81 1.15
CA VAL A 233 -14.44 15.07 0.52
C VAL A 233 -15.19 15.90 -0.53
N GLY A 234 -15.04 17.23 -0.50
CA GLY A 234 -15.71 18.15 -1.40
C GLY A 234 -17.23 18.14 -1.19
N VAL A 235 -17.73 19.07 -0.38
CA VAL A 235 -19.18 19.28 -0.25
C VAL A 235 -19.68 19.92 -1.54
N HIS A 236 -20.40 19.17 -2.35
CA HIS A 236 -21.28 19.70 -3.40
C HIS A 236 -22.73 19.39 -3.06
#